data_93becf14ef3e02e9afc0958b95144a8c
#
_entry.id   93becf14ef3e02e9afc0958b95144a8c
#
_cell.length_a   1.000
_cell.length_b   1.000
_cell.length_c   1.000
_cell.angle_alpha   90.00
_cell.angle_beta   90.00
_cell.angle_gamma   90.00
#
_symmetry.space_group_name_H-M   'P 1'
#
loop_
_entity.id
_entity.type
_entity.pdbx_description
1 polymer ?
#
loop_
_entity_poly.entity_id
_entity_poly.type
_entity_poly.pdbx_seq_one_letter_code
_entity_poly.pdbx_strand_id
1 'polypeptide(L)'
;MNINFYVINLDRSFERLELMSSQLSSQKIDLERIPAIDGMNINISDEADDAACRSEMGRSIQPGEVGCFLSHIKALQTFISSNSDFAVILEDDAIISSEFSNRIMDLCSFITKNKHSSLCSINLGPSDYKYTTNIISLSGMNLMKAHRFPMLATGILWTRDGADLILKQHNKVKYPYDNFLRMALTKNSNGLSVKPALVKAANITSDIEARSAIKGRSKENRSRFYFIKKQKRVLREKILAIFSIITWNLNKPKFK
;
A
#
# COMPACT_ATOMS: atom_id res chain seq x y z
N MET A 1 17.66 -8.14 13.43
CA MET A 1 16.56 -7.86 12.46
C MET A 1 15.35 -7.43 13.27
N ASN A 2 15.03 -6.14 13.22
CA ASN A 2 13.96 -5.53 13.98
C ASN A 2 12.81 -5.15 13.03
N ILE A 3 11.59 -5.47 13.42
CA ILE A 3 10.38 -5.23 12.64
C ILE A 3 9.39 -4.47 13.52
N ASN A 4 8.95 -3.28 13.06
CA ASN A 4 7.87 -2.56 13.71
C ASN A 4 6.54 -2.86 13.00
N PHE A 5 5.47 -2.97 13.78
CA PHE A 5 4.12 -3.15 13.29
C PHE A 5 3.30 -1.92 13.63
N TYR A 6 2.93 -1.16 12.61
CA TYR A 6 2.16 0.06 12.72
C TYR A 6 0.72 -0.18 12.29
N VAL A 7 -0.22 0.33 13.07
CA VAL A 7 -1.65 0.32 12.71
C VAL A 7 -2.14 1.76 12.57
N ILE A 8 -2.56 2.11 11.36
CA ILE A 8 -3.18 3.41 11.08
C ILE A 8 -4.64 3.35 11.52
N ASN A 9 -5.02 4.21 12.47
CA ASN A 9 -6.37 4.18 13.03
C ASN A 9 -6.83 5.59 13.43
N LEU A 10 -8.07 5.94 13.06
CA LEU A 10 -8.72 7.17 13.49
C LEU A 10 -9.11 7.10 14.97
N ASP A 11 -9.00 8.22 15.70
CA ASP A 11 -9.30 8.27 17.14
C ASP A 11 -10.70 7.80 17.48
N ARG A 12 -11.68 8.05 16.60
CA ARG A 12 -13.07 7.62 16.77
C ARG A 12 -13.32 6.12 16.48
N SER A 13 -12.38 5.44 15.82
CA SER A 13 -12.53 4.03 15.42
C SER A 13 -11.91 3.08 16.44
N PHE A 14 -12.24 3.28 17.72
CA PHE A 14 -11.66 2.55 18.84
C PHE A 14 -11.89 1.03 18.75
N GLU A 15 -13.08 0.58 18.39
CA GLU A 15 -13.41 -0.84 18.24
C GLU A 15 -12.55 -1.55 17.19
N ARG A 16 -12.19 -0.85 16.09
CA ARG A 16 -11.30 -1.41 15.07
C ARG A 16 -9.88 -1.58 15.58
N LEU A 17 -9.40 -0.61 16.38
CA LEU A 17 -8.09 -0.72 17.01
C LEU A 17 -8.03 -1.90 17.98
N GLU A 18 -9.08 -2.12 18.79
CA GLU A 18 -9.16 -3.28 19.70
C GLU A 18 -9.14 -4.60 18.94
N LEU A 19 -9.89 -4.72 17.84
CA LEU A 19 -9.89 -5.90 16.97
C LEU A 19 -8.52 -6.17 16.39
N MET A 20 -7.82 -5.15 15.88
CA MET A 20 -6.46 -5.28 15.35
C MET A 20 -5.47 -5.65 16.45
N SER A 21 -5.58 -5.03 17.63
CA SER A 21 -4.75 -5.35 18.79
C SER A 21 -4.90 -6.82 19.19
N SER A 22 -6.14 -7.31 19.26
CA SER A 22 -6.44 -8.72 19.57
C SER A 22 -5.83 -9.68 18.54
N GLN A 23 -5.98 -9.37 17.23
CA GLN A 23 -5.40 -10.20 16.17
C GLN A 23 -3.87 -10.27 16.27
N LEU A 24 -3.18 -9.15 16.45
CA LEU A 24 -1.72 -9.09 16.51
C LEU A 24 -1.18 -9.72 17.80
N SER A 25 -1.80 -9.44 18.95
CA SER A 25 -1.44 -10.03 20.24
C SER A 25 -1.58 -11.55 20.24
N SER A 26 -2.60 -12.11 19.55
CA SER A 26 -2.76 -13.57 19.40
C SER A 26 -1.56 -14.23 18.73
N GLN A 27 -0.79 -13.48 17.97
CA GLN A 27 0.44 -13.92 17.29
C GLN A 27 1.72 -13.36 17.93
N LYS A 28 1.62 -12.82 19.15
CA LYS A 28 2.73 -12.26 19.92
C LYS A 28 3.43 -11.10 19.19
N ILE A 29 2.64 -10.27 18.53
CA ILE A 29 3.09 -9.07 17.84
C ILE A 29 2.64 -7.85 18.63
N ASP A 30 3.60 -7.02 19.03
CA ASP A 30 3.33 -5.70 19.59
C ASP A 30 3.06 -4.71 18.46
N LEU A 31 1.99 -3.93 18.60
CA LEU A 31 1.64 -2.88 17.65
C LEU A 31 1.95 -1.49 18.20
N GLU A 32 2.34 -0.61 17.30
CA GLU A 32 2.37 0.83 17.54
C GLU A 32 1.25 1.49 16.74
N ARG A 33 0.37 2.22 17.43
CA ARG A 33 -0.71 2.96 16.78
C ARG A 33 -0.18 4.23 16.12
N ILE A 34 -0.49 4.41 14.85
CA ILE A 34 -0.32 5.68 14.15
C ILE A 34 -1.67 6.42 14.13
N PRO A 35 -1.82 7.51 14.88
CA PRO A 35 -3.04 8.32 14.83
C PRO A 35 -3.25 8.82 13.39
N ALA A 36 -4.32 8.35 12.77
CA ALA A 36 -4.67 8.69 11.39
C ALA A 36 -5.10 10.16 11.27
N ILE A 37 -4.78 10.75 10.14
CA ILE A 37 -5.19 12.11 9.80
C ILE A 37 -6.63 12.05 9.26
N ASP A 38 -7.56 12.70 9.95
CA ASP A 38 -8.93 12.84 9.47
C ASP A 38 -9.00 13.93 8.40
N GLY A 39 -9.13 13.52 7.15
CA GLY A 39 -9.22 14.45 6.03
C GLY A 39 -10.39 15.44 6.09
N MET A 40 -11.36 15.20 6.98
CA MET A 40 -12.46 16.15 7.21
C MET A 40 -12.06 17.34 8.10
N ASN A 41 -10.95 17.20 8.83
CA ASN A 41 -10.47 18.17 9.81
C ASN A 41 -9.24 18.95 9.32
N ILE A 42 -8.85 18.81 8.07
CA ILE A 42 -7.71 19.51 7.47
C ILE A 42 -8.16 20.39 6.31
N ASN A 43 -7.36 21.41 6.00
CA ASN A 43 -7.55 22.22 4.79
C ASN A 43 -6.97 21.45 3.59
N ILE A 44 -7.84 20.87 2.78
CA ILE A 44 -7.45 20.03 1.62
C ILE A 44 -6.61 20.82 0.60
N SER A 45 -6.84 22.13 0.43
CA SER A 45 -6.11 22.95 -0.54
C SER A 45 -4.62 23.12 -0.20
N ASP A 46 -4.26 22.99 1.08
CA ASP A 46 -2.87 23.10 1.52
C ASP A 46 -2.11 21.79 1.24
N GLU A 47 -2.79 20.68 1.37
CA GLU A 47 -2.20 19.32 1.30
C GLU A 47 -2.30 18.68 -0.10
N ALA A 48 -3.30 19.05 -0.89
CA ALA A 48 -3.60 18.39 -2.16
C ALA A 48 -3.50 19.33 -3.37
N ASP A 49 -3.10 18.78 -4.50
CA ASP A 49 -3.19 19.38 -5.82
C ASP A 49 -4.39 18.78 -6.57
N ASP A 50 -5.59 19.35 -6.34
CA ASP A 50 -6.82 18.87 -6.95
C ASP A 50 -6.84 19.08 -8.48
N ALA A 51 -6.13 20.09 -8.98
CA ALA A 51 -6.02 20.32 -10.43
C ALA A 51 -5.28 19.17 -11.11
N ALA A 52 -4.16 18.71 -10.52
CA ALA A 52 -3.46 17.52 -10.99
C ALA A 52 -4.32 16.26 -10.84
N CYS A 53 -5.05 16.09 -9.75
CA CYS A 53 -5.97 14.97 -9.58
C CYS A 53 -7.06 14.97 -10.67
N ARG A 54 -7.73 16.09 -10.93
CA ARG A 54 -8.71 16.21 -12.01
C ARG A 54 -8.12 15.93 -13.39
N SER A 55 -6.88 16.37 -13.62
CA SER A 55 -6.18 16.11 -14.88
C SER A 55 -5.96 14.62 -15.13
N GLU A 56 -5.46 13.90 -14.15
CA GLU A 56 -5.04 12.50 -14.27
C GLU A 56 -6.16 11.51 -13.96
N MET A 57 -6.92 11.77 -12.88
CA MET A 57 -7.96 10.85 -12.40
C MET A 57 -9.34 11.12 -13.04
N GLY A 58 -9.54 12.34 -13.60
CA GLY A 58 -10.82 12.77 -14.14
C GLY A 58 -11.88 13.10 -13.10
N ARG A 59 -11.47 13.29 -11.84
CA ARG A 59 -12.32 13.68 -10.71
C ARG A 59 -11.50 14.40 -9.65
N SER A 60 -12.17 15.12 -8.77
CA SER A 60 -11.52 15.67 -7.56
C SER A 60 -11.09 14.55 -6.61
N ILE A 61 -10.05 14.85 -5.84
CA ILE A 61 -9.66 14.04 -4.70
C ILE A 61 -10.64 14.26 -3.54
N GLN A 62 -10.90 13.22 -2.76
CA GLN A 62 -11.81 13.29 -1.62
C GLN A 62 -11.04 13.53 -0.31
N PRO A 63 -11.63 14.23 0.68
CA PRO A 63 -10.99 14.47 1.97
C PRO A 63 -10.46 13.20 2.63
N GLY A 64 -11.26 12.13 2.67
CA GLY A 64 -10.83 10.85 3.23
C GLY A 64 -9.66 10.21 2.47
N GLU A 65 -9.53 10.43 1.16
CA GLU A 65 -8.39 9.95 0.37
C GLU A 65 -7.11 10.75 0.70
N VAL A 66 -7.25 12.04 0.98
CA VAL A 66 -6.12 12.89 1.43
C VAL A 66 -5.68 12.47 2.83
N GLY A 67 -6.63 12.31 3.76
CA GLY A 67 -6.34 11.85 5.13
C GLY A 67 -5.66 10.48 5.15
N CYS A 68 -6.17 9.52 4.37
CA CYS A 68 -5.54 8.21 4.20
C CYS A 68 -4.10 8.33 3.67
N PHE A 69 -3.89 9.11 2.62
CA PHE A 69 -2.57 9.33 2.04
C PHE A 69 -1.59 9.88 3.08
N LEU A 70 -1.94 10.97 3.74
CA LEU A 70 -1.10 11.62 4.74
C LEU A 70 -0.83 10.71 5.94
N SER A 71 -1.78 9.87 6.34
CA SER A 71 -1.61 8.90 7.41
C SER A 71 -0.56 7.84 7.08
N HIS A 72 -0.55 7.35 5.84
CA HIS A 72 0.50 6.44 5.37
C HIS A 72 1.86 7.12 5.29
N ILE A 73 1.93 8.38 4.83
CA ILE A 73 3.18 9.16 4.84
C ILE A 73 3.71 9.32 6.26
N LYS A 74 2.83 9.65 7.21
CA LYS A 74 3.19 9.75 8.63
C LYS A 74 3.74 8.43 9.18
N ALA A 75 3.10 7.30 8.86
CA ALA A 75 3.58 5.98 9.26
C ALA A 75 4.98 5.67 8.68
N LEU A 76 5.22 5.99 7.41
CA LEU A 76 6.54 5.84 6.79
C LEU A 76 7.60 6.75 7.43
N GLN A 77 7.25 8.00 7.77
CA GLN A 77 8.15 8.93 8.49
C GLN A 77 8.50 8.39 9.87
N THR A 78 7.52 7.88 10.63
CA THR A 78 7.74 7.24 11.92
C THR A 78 8.69 6.05 11.78
N PHE A 79 8.48 5.20 10.76
CA PHE A 79 9.38 4.09 10.46
C PHE A 79 10.81 4.55 10.17
N ILE A 80 11.01 5.54 9.31
CA ILE A 80 12.36 6.04 8.97
C ILE A 80 13.06 6.65 10.18
N SER A 81 12.31 7.28 11.08
CA SER A 81 12.85 7.83 12.34
C SER A 81 13.16 6.74 13.40
N SER A 82 12.67 5.52 13.23
CA SER A 82 12.97 4.40 14.12
C SER A 82 14.29 3.73 13.74
N ASN A 83 14.78 2.81 14.62
CA ASN A 83 15.95 1.97 14.36
C ASN A 83 15.60 0.60 13.74
N SER A 84 14.36 0.38 13.31
CA SER A 84 13.93 -0.89 12.76
C SER A 84 14.38 -1.10 11.32
N ASP A 85 14.68 -2.35 10.97
CA ASP A 85 15.09 -2.74 9.63
C ASP A 85 13.90 -2.77 8.65
N PHE A 86 12.72 -3.16 9.18
CA PHE A 86 11.48 -3.33 8.45
C PHE A 86 10.31 -2.71 9.20
N ALA A 87 9.27 -2.35 8.45
CA ALA A 87 7.97 -2.00 9.01
C ALA A 87 6.84 -2.73 8.29
N VAL A 88 5.87 -3.20 9.05
CA VAL A 88 4.57 -3.61 8.52
C VAL A 88 3.57 -2.52 8.87
N ILE A 89 2.97 -1.91 7.86
CA ILE A 89 1.94 -0.88 8.04
C ILE A 89 0.59 -1.49 7.64
N LEU A 90 -0.35 -1.48 8.59
CA LEU A 90 -1.71 -2.04 8.45
C LEU A 90 -2.74 -0.92 8.60
N GLU A 91 -3.84 -1.03 7.87
CA GLU A 91 -5.07 -0.26 8.15
C GLU A 91 -5.88 -0.97 9.23
N ASP A 92 -6.71 -0.25 9.98
CA ASP A 92 -7.45 -0.75 11.14
C ASP A 92 -8.61 -1.69 10.79
N ASP A 93 -8.93 -1.83 9.50
CA ASP A 93 -9.90 -2.78 8.97
C ASP A 93 -9.26 -4.05 8.39
N ALA A 94 -7.97 -4.25 8.63
CA ALA A 94 -7.24 -5.43 8.17
C ALA A 94 -7.65 -6.69 8.94
N ILE A 95 -7.76 -7.81 8.21
CA ILE A 95 -7.85 -9.16 8.78
C ILE A 95 -6.57 -9.89 8.40
N ILE A 96 -5.78 -10.30 9.37
CA ILE A 96 -4.53 -11.01 9.17
C ILE A 96 -4.74 -12.52 9.16
N SER A 97 -3.89 -13.25 8.43
CA SER A 97 -3.91 -14.72 8.41
C SER A 97 -3.38 -15.31 9.72
N SER A 98 -3.74 -16.54 10.04
CA SER A 98 -3.26 -17.25 11.25
C SER A 98 -1.75 -17.44 11.31
N GLU A 99 -1.06 -17.46 10.18
CA GLU A 99 0.39 -17.64 10.08
C GLU A 99 1.13 -16.31 9.79
N PHE A 100 0.47 -15.17 10.00
CA PHE A 100 0.98 -13.86 9.61
C PHE A 100 2.37 -13.57 10.19
N SER A 101 2.57 -13.77 11.49
CA SER A 101 3.85 -13.53 12.17
C SER A 101 5.01 -14.31 11.53
N ASN A 102 4.83 -15.62 11.36
CA ASN A 102 5.86 -16.49 10.78
C ASN A 102 6.18 -16.11 9.33
N ARG A 103 5.15 -15.80 8.54
CA ARG A 103 5.32 -15.40 7.13
C ARG A 103 6.04 -14.07 6.99
N ILE A 104 5.77 -13.10 7.86
CA ILE A 104 6.52 -11.82 7.89
C ILE A 104 7.99 -12.07 8.19
N MET A 105 8.32 -12.94 9.15
CA MET A 105 9.69 -13.30 9.48
C MET A 105 10.41 -13.97 8.29
N ASP A 106 9.75 -14.88 7.58
CA ASP A 106 10.29 -15.52 6.37
C ASP A 106 10.61 -14.49 5.28
N LEU A 107 9.69 -13.54 5.03
CA LEU A 107 9.86 -12.46 4.05
C LEU A 107 11.05 -11.56 4.41
N CYS A 108 11.12 -11.10 5.65
CA CYS A 108 12.22 -10.26 6.13
C CYS A 108 13.58 -10.99 6.06
N SER A 109 13.61 -12.27 6.41
CA SER A 109 14.81 -13.12 6.32
C SER A 109 15.28 -13.27 4.87
N PHE A 110 14.34 -13.49 3.94
CA PHE A 110 14.65 -13.56 2.51
C PHE A 110 15.22 -12.24 1.99
N ILE A 111 14.58 -11.09 2.30
CA ILE A 111 15.06 -9.78 1.88
C ILE A 111 16.46 -9.50 2.44
N THR A 112 16.68 -9.82 3.71
CA THR A 112 17.98 -9.62 4.38
C THR A 112 19.10 -10.41 3.71
N LYS A 113 18.83 -11.65 3.30
CA LYS A 113 19.81 -12.51 2.57
C LYS A 113 20.06 -12.00 1.14
N ASN A 114 19.12 -11.26 0.57
CA ASN A 114 19.16 -10.78 -0.81
C ASN A 114 19.22 -9.24 -0.91
N LYS A 115 19.97 -8.59 -0.01
CA LYS A 115 20.07 -7.12 0.12
C LYS A 115 20.46 -6.38 -1.16
N HIS A 116 21.07 -7.04 -2.15
CA HIS A 116 21.46 -6.44 -3.44
C HIS A 116 20.29 -6.33 -4.44
N SER A 117 19.14 -6.92 -4.14
CA SER A 117 17.95 -6.74 -4.93
C SER A 117 17.26 -5.45 -4.44
N SER A 118 16.98 -4.52 -5.37
CA SER A 118 16.28 -3.26 -5.08
C SER A 118 14.80 -3.48 -4.73
N LEU A 119 14.54 -4.36 -3.76
CA LEU A 119 13.20 -4.74 -3.30
C LEU A 119 12.74 -3.73 -2.26
N CYS A 120 11.69 -2.98 -2.57
CA CYS A 120 11.27 -1.84 -1.76
C CYS A 120 10.11 -2.12 -0.83
N SER A 121 9.12 -2.90 -1.29
CA SER A 121 7.89 -3.13 -0.54
C SER A 121 7.19 -4.40 -0.99
N ILE A 122 6.48 -5.04 -0.07
CA ILE A 122 5.66 -6.23 -0.34
C ILE A 122 4.22 -5.91 0.02
N ASN A 123 3.32 -5.92 -0.96
CA ASN A 123 1.90 -5.89 -0.69
C ASN A 123 1.46 -7.25 -0.13
N LEU A 124 0.85 -7.24 1.05
CA LEU A 124 0.41 -8.42 1.79
C LEU A 124 -1.04 -8.81 1.48
N GLY A 125 -1.76 -7.91 0.79
CA GLY A 125 -3.15 -8.09 0.40
C GLY A 125 -3.34 -8.90 -0.89
N PRO A 126 -4.61 -9.09 -1.32
CA PRO A 126 -4.93 -9.75 -2.57
C PRO A 126 -4.36 -9.02 -3.77
N SER A 127 -3.88 -9.76 -4.75
CA SER A 127 -3.24 -9.24 -5.96
C SER A 127 -3.89 -9.80 -7.22
N ASP A 128 -3.85 -9.02 -8.31
CA ASP A 128 -4.11 -9.53 -9.67
C ASP A 128 -2.84 -10.24 -10.15
N TYR A 129 -2.79 -11.55 -9.96
CA TYR A 129 -1.61 -12.37 -10.27
C TYR A 129 -1.28 -12.46 -11.76
N LYS A 130 -2.09 -11.89 -12.65
CA LYS A 130 -1.82 -11.84 -14.10
C LYS A 130 -0.51 -11.12 -14.46
N TYR A 131 -0.15 -10.12 -13.65
CA TYR A 131 1.08 -9.32 -13.87
C TYR A 131 2.10 -9.58 -12.77
N THR A 132 2.27 -10.86 -12.41
CA THR A 132 3.26 -11.26 -11.42
C THR A 132 4.12 -12.41 -11.94
N THR A 133 5.35 -12.51 -11.42
CA THR A 133 6.25 -13.65 -11.67
C THR A 133 6.69 -14.22 -10.33
N ASN A 134 6.65 -15.53 -10.17
CA ASN A 134 7.12 -16.17 -8.96
C ASN A 134 8.64 -15.99 -8.81
N ILE A 135 9.06 -15.52 -7.64
CA ILE A 135 10.47 -15.40 -7.26
C ILE A 135 10.91 -16.67 -6.55
N ILE A 136 10.21 -17.01 -5.46
CA ILE A 136 10.53 -18.14 -4.60
C ILE A 136 9.28 -18.58 -3.84
N SER A 137 9.27 -19.85 -3.43
CA SER A 137 8.29 -20.40 -2.49
C SER A 137 8.91 -20.48 -1.10
N LEU A 138 8.28 -19.83 -0.13
CA LEU A 138 8.70 -19.76 1.26
C LEU A 138 7.60 -20.37 2.14
N SER A 139 7.88 -21.50 2.78
CA SER A 139 6.98 -22.12 3.78
C SER A 139 5.49 -22.15 3.38
N GLY A 140 5.17 -22.55 2.12
CA GLY A 140 3.79 -22.62 1.60
C GLY A 140 3.20 -21.28 1.12
N MET A 141 4.02 -20.24 1.01
CA MET A 141 3.70 -18.95 0.43
C MET A 141 4.65 -18.66 -0.74
N ASN A 142 4.16 -18.08 -1.81
CA ASN A 142 4.97 -17.60 -2.92
C ASN A 142 5.23 -16.11 -2.79
N LEU A 143 6.49 -15.73 -2.83
CA LEU A 143 6.89 -14.34 -3.03
C LEU A 143 6.91 -14.05 -4.53
N MET A 144 6.16 -13.05 -4.94
CA MET A 144 5.92 -12.70 -6.33
C MET A 144 6.53 -11.35 -6.66
N LYS A 145 7.22 -11.24 -7.80
CA LYS A 145 7.50 -9.96 -8.43
C LYS A 145 6.20 -9.36 -8.94
N ALA A 146 5.82 -8.18 -8.46
CA ALA A 146 4.65 -7.47 -8.93
C ALA A 146 5.03 -6.48 -10.03
N HIS A 147 4.88 -6.88 -11.28
CA HIS A 147 5.13 -6.01 -12.44
C HIS A 147 4.09 -4.90 -12.58
N ARG A 148 2.90 -5.12 -12.04
CA ARG A 148 1.88 -4.12 -11.77
C ARG A 148 1.54 -4.20 -10.29
N PHE A 149 1.96 -3.18 -9.53
CA PHE A 149 1.79 -3.22 -8.07
C PHE A 149 0.30 -3.31 -7.69
N PRO A 150 -0.08 -4.16 -6.71
CA PRO A 150 -1.47 -4.29 -6.30
C PRO A 150 -2.09 -2.97 -5.86
N MET A 151 -3.41 -2.85 -6.00
CA MET A 151 -4.20 -1.85 -5.29
C MET A 151 -4.45 -2.35 -3.86
N LEU A 152 -4.98 -1.51 -3.00
CA LEU A 152 -5.25 -1.74 -1.59
C LEU A 152 -3.96 -1.73 -0.74
N ALA A 153 -3.84 -0.67 0.03
CA ALA A 153 -2.74 -0.48 0.99
C ALA A 153 -3.05 -1.04 2.38
N THR A 154 -4.07 -1.91 2.50
CA THR A 154 -4.53 -2.49 3.78
C THR A 154 -3.43 -3.16 4.60
N GLY A 155 -2.39 -3.68 3.94
CA GLY A 155 -1.20 -4.19 4.60
C GLY A 155 0.00 -4.22 3.68
N ILE A 156 1.09 -3.57 4.07
CA ILE A 156 2.34 -3.50 3.31
C ILE A 156 3.53 -3.69 4.24
N LEU A 157 4.44 -4.59 3.86
CA LEU A 157 5.76 -4.72 4.45
C LEU A 157 6.75 -3.81 3.70
N TRP A 158 7.44 -2.95 4.43
CA TRP A 158 8.37 -1.96 3.92
C TRP A 158 9.80 -2.26 4.31
N THR A 159 10.71 -2.05 3.37
CA THR A 159 12.14 -1.83 3.65
C THR A 159 12.40 -0.35 3.85
N ARG A 160 13.53 0.03 4.45
CA ARG A 160 13.91 1.45 4.59
C ARG A 160 14.08 2.13 3.23
N ASP A 161 14.72 1.48 2.27
CA ASP A 161 14.89 2.00 0.91
C ASP A 161 13.53 2.22 0.21
N GLY A 162 12.57 1.33 0.46
CA GLY A 162 11.22 1.46 -0.07
C GLY A 162 10.46 2.62 0.53
N ALA A 163 10.53 2.80 1.83
CA ALA A 163 9.94 3.93 2.53
C ALA A 163 10.54 5.26 2.06
N ASP A 164 11.86 5.34 1.99
CA ASP A 164 12.61 6.49 1.49
C ASP A 164 12.23 6.86 0.06
N LEU A 165 12.12 5.85 -0.82
CA LEU A 165 11.71 6.06 -2.22
C LEU A 165 10.33 6.74 -2.30
N ILE A 166 9.37 6.30 -1.49
CA ILE A 166 8.01 6.85 -1.46
C ILE A 166 8.00 8.25 -0.86
N LEU A 167 8.70 8.47 0.24
CA LEU A 167 8.79 9.78 0.89
C LEU A 167 9.43 10.83 -0.03
N LYS A 168 10.48 10.48 -0.78
CA LYS A 168 11.13 11.39 -1.75
C LYS A 168 10.27 11.73 -2.96
N GLN A 169 9.30 10.86 -3.32
CA GLN A 169 8.39 11.10 -4.43
C GLN A 169 7.13 11.88 -4.01
N HIS A 170 6.89 11.98 -2.70
CA HIS A 170 5.77 12.72 -2.17
C HIS A 170 6.12 14.21 -2.07
N ASN A 171 5.20 15.06 -2.59
CA ASN A 171 5.21 16.51 -2.40
C ASN A 171 3.81 16.94 -1.95
N LYS A 172 2.85 17.08 -2.89
CA LYS A 172 1.42 17.29 -2.61
C LYS A 172 0.62 16.06 -3.01
N VAL A 173 -0.49 15.82 -2.35
CA VAL A 173 -1.38 14.69 -2.67
C VAL A 173 -2.06 14.95 -4.01
N LYS A 174 -1.71 14.17 -5.03
CA LYS A 174 -2.26 14.27 -6.40
C LYS A 174 -3.17 13.11 -6.75
N TYR A 175 -3.07 12.01 -5.98
CA TYR A 175 -3.78 10.76 -6.22
C TYR A 175 -4.18 10.12 -4.89
N PRO A 176 -5.22 9.29 -4.86
CA PRO A 176 -5.40 8.35 -3.74
C PRO A 176 -4.13 7.53 -3.52
N TYR A 177 -3.83 7.17 -2.28
CA TYR A 177 -2.58 6.51 -1.90
C TYR A 177 -2.32 5.22 -2.70
N ASP A 178 -3.33 4.38 -2.88
CA ASP A 178 -3.24 3.16 -3.68
C ASP A 178 -2.80 3.41 -5.12
N ASN A 179 -3.36 4.47 -5.75
CA ASN A 179 -3.00 4.83 -7.12
C ASN A 179 -1.58 5.37 -7.20
N PHE A 180 -1.17 6.16 -6.20
CA PHE A 180 0.19 6.67 -6.09
C PHE A 180 1.20 5.52 -5.94
N LEU A 181 0.99 4.59 -5.01
CA LEU A 181 1.86 3.43 -4.82
C LEU A 181 1.94 2.58 -6.08
N ARG A 182 0.79 2.28 -6.69
CA ARG A 182 0.76 1.51 -7.94
C ARG A 182 1.60 2.18 -9.02
N MET A 183 1.47 3.49 -9.21
CA MET A 183 2.26 4.23 -10.20
C MET A 183 3.74 4.20 -9.86
N ALA A 184 4.11 4.53 -8.64
CA ALA A 184 5.51 4.62 -8.19
C ALA A 184 6.21 3.26 -8.29
N LEU A 185 5.62 2.21 -7.73
CA LEU A 185 6.23 0.88 -7.64
C LEU A 185 6.15 0.09 -8.95
N THR A 186 5.16 0.33 -9.82
CA THR A 186 5.13 -0.23 -11.18
C THR A 186 6.20 0.42 -12.06
N LYS A 187 6.33 1.76 -12.01
CA LYS A 187 7.32 2.49 -12.80
C LYS A 187 8.75 2.09 -12.44
N ASN A 188 9.04 1.98 -11.15
CA ASN A 188 10.38 1.66 -10.65
C ASN A 188 10.65 0.15 -10.61
N SER A 189 9.65 -0.69 -10.92
CA SER A 189 9.76 -2.15 -10.88
C SER A 189 10.30 -2.70 -9.55
N ASN A 190 9.93 -2.09 -8.40
CA ASN A 190 10.48 -2.44 -7.09
C ASN A 190 9.46 -3.08 -6.14
N GLY A 191 8.21 -3.22 -6.58
CA GLY A 191 7.14 -3.80 -5.79
C GLY A 191 7.09 -5.33 -5.85
N LEU A 192 6.71 -5.91 -4.74
CA LEU A 192 6.45 -7.35 -4.57
C LEU A 192 5.01 -7.58 -4.09
N SER A 193 4.56 -8.80 -4.15
CA SER A 193 3.31 -9.28 -3.55
C SER A 193 3.47 -10.73 -3.07
N VAL A 194 2.50 -11.22 -2.32
CA VAL A 194 2.48 -12.59 -1.81
C VAL A 194 1.27 -13.37 -2.31
N LYS A 195 1.39 -14.70 -2.39
CA LYS A 195 0.30 -15.61 -2.73
C LYS A 195 0.41 -16.88 -1.85
N PRO A 196 -0.60 -17.22 -1.03
CA PRO A 196 -1.86 -16.49 -0.79
C PRO A 196 -1.63 -15.13 -0.13
N ALA A 197 -2.67 -14.28 -0.13
CA ALA A 197 -2.66 -13.02 0.61
C ALA A 197 -2.60 -13.28 2.11
N LEU A 198 -1.80 -12.49 2.82
CA LEU A 198 -1.65 -12.56 4.28
C LEU A 198 -2.61 -11.61 5.02
N VAL A 199 -3.11 -10.61 4.29
CA VAL A 199 -4.01 -9.58 4.80
C VAL A 199 -5.21 -9.49 3.86
N LYS A 200 -6.41 -9.28 4.43
CA LYS A 200 -7.62 -8.97 3.69
C LYS A 200 -8.28 -7.76 4.34
N ALA A 201 -8.94 -6.91 3.55
CA ALA A 201 -9.81 -5.90 4.12
C ALA A 201 -11.07 -6.58 4.70
N ALA A 202 -11.48 -6.18 5.90
CA ALA A 202 -12.77 -6.59 6.42
C ALA A 202 -13.88 -6.02 5.52
N ASN A 203 -14.95 -6.80 5.28
CA ASN A 203 -16.14 -6.33 4.55
C ASN A 203 -16.99 -5.34 5.41
N ILE A 204 -16.32 -4.53 6.20
CA ILE A 204 -16.93 -3.46 6.98
C ILE A 204 -16.99 -2.24 6.06
N THR A 205 -18.14 -1.57 6.01
CA THR A 205 -18.30 -0.31 5.28
C THR A 205 -17.18 0.64 5.71
N SER A 206 -16.27 0.97 4.78
CA SER A 206 -15.14 1.86 5.11
C SER A 206 -15.71 3.21 5.53
N ASP A 207 -15.13 3.86 6.54
CA ASP A 207 -15.53 5.22 6.94
C ASP A 207 -15.45 6.21 5.77
N ILE A 208 -14.55 5.94 4.83
CA ILE A 208 -14.43 6.70 3.57
C ILE A 208 -15.64 6.44 2.67
N GLU A 209 -16.12 5.20 2.58
CA GLU A 209 -17.29 4.85 1.75
C GLU A 209 -18.60 5.30 2.38
N ALA A 210 -18.79 5.10 3.67
CA ALA A 210 -19.98 5.55 4.38
C ALA A 210 -20.14 7.07 4.33
N ARG A 211 -19.05 7.82 4.48
CA ARG A 211 -19.05 9.30 4.41
C ARG A 211 -19.04 9.85 3.00
N SER A 212 -18.42 9.16 2.05
CA SER A 212 -18.47 9.57 0.64
C SER A 212 -19.82 9.24 -0.03
N ALA A 213 -20.57 8.28 0.48
CA ALA A 213 -21.98 8.12 0.11
C ALA A 213 -22.82 9.33 0.53
N ILE A 214 -22.47 9.99 1.65
CA ILE A 214 -23.13 11.21 2.14
C ILE A 214 -22.68 12.47 1.38
N LYS A 215 -21.47 12.53 0.83
CA LYS A 215 -20.86 13.71 0.17
C LYS A 215 -20.25 13.47 -1.22
N GLY A 216 -20.63 12.39 -1.91
CA GLY A 216 -20.40 12.29 -3.35
C GLY A 216 -19.08 11.74 -3.82
N ARG A 217 -18.83 10.43 -3.66
CA ARG A 217 -18.35 9.64 -4.81
C ARG A 217 -19.41 9.69 -5.93
N SER A 218 -20.32 10.66 -5.84
CA SER A 218 -21.39 10.83 -6.80
C SER A 218 -20.79 10.97 -8.20
N LYS A 219 -21.48 10.43 -9.18
CA LYS A 219 -21.15 10.58 -10.61
C LYS A 219 -20.98 12.06 -11.01
N GLU A 220 -21.53 12.98 -10.22
CA GLU A 220 -21.51 14.44 -10.36
C GLU A 220 -20.10 15.07 -10.32
N ASN A 221 -19.16 14.49 -9.56
CA ASN A 221 -17.79 15.01 -9.49
C ASN A 221 -16.85 14.46 -10.58
N ARG A 222 -17.37 13.65 -11.50
CA ARG A 222 -16.57 13.08 -12.60
C ARG A 222 -16.63 13.99 -13.81
N SER A 223 -15.46 14.27 -14.41
CA SER A 223 -15.42 14.93 -15.70
C SER A 223 -16.06 14.04 -16.79
N ARG A 224 -16.60 14.64 -17.84
CA ARG A 224 -17.09 13.91 -19.03
C ARG A 224 -16.04 12.96 -19.63
N PHE A 225 -14.76 13.24 -19.41
CA PHE A 225 -13.64 12.43 -19.90
C PHE A 225 -13.11 11.41 -18.87
N TYR A 226 -13.80 11.22 -17.74
CA TYR A 226 -13.36 10.31 -16.66
C TYR A 226 -13.01 8.90 -17.15
N PHE A 227 -13.88 8.30 -17.97
CA PHE A 227 -13.65 6.95 -18.50
C PHE A 227 -12.42 6.88 -19.40
N ILE A 228 -12.25 7.89 -20.28
CA ILE A 228 -11.10 7.95 -21.19
C ILE A 228 -9.81 8.08 -20.38
N LYS A 229 -9.76 8.98 -19.39
CA LYS A 229 -8.61 9.17 -18.50
C LYS A 229 -8.30 7.89 -17.72
N LYS A 230 -9.33 7.22 -17.18
CA LYS A 230 -9.19 5.94 -16.48
C LYS A 230 -8.60 4.87 -17.42
N GLN A 231 -9.12 4.72 -18.63
CA GLN A 231 -8.62 3.72 -19.58
C GLN A 231 -7.18 4.01 -20.02
N LYS A 232 -6.85 5.29 -20.30
CA LYS A 232 -5.48 5.71 -20.64
C LYS A 232 -4.48 5.36 -19.51
N ARG A 233 -4.84 5.63 -18.26
CA ARG A 233 -4.01 5.28 -17.10
C ARG A 233 -3.82 3.76 -16.98
N VAL A 234 -4.91 2.99 -17.04
CA VAL A 234 -4.85 1.53 -16.95
C VAL A 234 -4.03 0.94 -18.10
N LEU A 235 -4.16 1.47 -19.32
CA LEU A 235 -3.36 1.03 -20.47
C LEU A 235 -1.87 1.31 -20.25
N ARG A 236 -1.51 2.53 -19.79
CA ARG A 236 -0.12 2.87 -19.46
C ARG A 236 0.47 1.93 -18.42
N GLU A 237 -0.26 1.63 -17.34
CA GLU A 237 0.18 0.69 -16.30
C GLU A 237 0.38 -0.73 -16.85
N LYS A 238 -0.51 -1.19 -17.74
CA LYS A 238 -0.38 -2.52 -18.38
C LYS A 238 0.84 -2.59 -19.30
N ILE A 239 1.09 -1.54 -20.08
CA ILE A 239 2.27 -1.45 -20.95
C ILE A 239 3.55 -1.52 -20.11
N LEU A 240 3.64 -0.71 -19.04
CA LEU A 240 4.79 -0.75 -18.13
C LEU A 240 4.97 -2.12 -17.49
N ALA A 241 3.88 -2.78 -17.11
CA ALA A 241 3.93 -4.13 -16.54
C ALA A 241 4.47 -5.15 -17.55
N ILE A 242 4.04 -5.09 -18.81
CA ILE A 242 4.54 -5.98 -19.87
C ILE A 242 6.03 -5.76 -20.11
N PHE A 243 6.47 -4.50 -20.22
CA PHE A 243 7.91 -4.19 -20.33
C PHE A 243 8.70 -4.72 -19.13
N SER A 244 8.16 -4.55 -17.91
CA SER A 244 8.78 -5.08 -16.70
C SER A 244 8.87 -6.61 -16.71
N ILE A 245 7.87 -7.34 -17.24
CA ILE A 245 7.91 -8.80 -17.40
C ILE A 245 9.03 -9.20 -18.39
N ILE A 246 9.10 -8.52 -19.52
CA ILE A 246 10.11 -8.82 -20.55
C ILE A 246 11.52 -8.60 -19.98
N THR A 247 11.77 -7.43 -19.40
CA THR A 247 13.08 -7.10 -18.81
C THR A 247 13.45 -8.03 -17.66
N TRP A 248 12.49 -8.43 -16.83
CA TRP A 248 12.69 -9.39 -15.76
C TRP A 248 13.11 -10.76 -16.30
N ASN A 249 12.44 -11.27 -17.33
CA ASN A 249 12.75 -12.56 -17.92
C ASN A 249 14.13 -12.59 -18.62
N LEU A 250 14.54 -11.46 -19.20
CA LEU A 250 15.87 -11.31 -19.81
C LEU A 250 16.99 -11.23 -18.76
N ASN A 251 16.73 -10.57 -17.63
CA ASN A 251 17.72 -10.26 -16.61
C ASN A 251 17.37 -10.91 -15.26
N LYS A 252 16.77 -12.11 -15.27
CA LYS A 252 16.27 -12.76 -14.08
C LYS A 252 17.32 -12.78 -12.96
N PRO A 253 17.13 -12.05 -11.85
CA PRO A 253 18.10 -12.01 -10.77
C PRO A 253 18.18 -13.39 -10.11
N LYS A 254 19.39 -13.77 -9.72
CA LYS A 254 19.63 -14.97 -8.91
C LYS A 254 19.41 -14.61 -7.44
N PHE A 255 18.41 -15.20 -6.84
CA PHE A 255 18.16 -15.11 -5.40
C PHE A 255 18.84 -16.28 -4.67
N LYS A 256 19.35 -15.99 -3.47
CA LYS A 256 20.00 -16.97 -2.56
C LYS A 256 19.00 -17.51 -1.55
#